data_36ef9f4d8676e0269f3d7ac9242f2701
#
_entry.id   36ef9f4d8676e0269f3d7ac9242f2701
#
_cell.length_a   1.000
_cell.length_b   1.000
_cell.length_c   1.000
_cell.angle_alpha   90.00
_cell.angle_beta   90.00
_cell.angle_gamma   90.00
#
_symmetry.space_group_name_H-M   'P 1'
#
loop_
_entity.id
_entity.type
_entity.pdbx_description
1 polymer ?
#
loop_
_entity_poly.entity_id
_entity_poly.type
_entity_poly.pdbx_seq_one_letter_code
_entity_poly.pdbx_strand_id
1 'polypeptide(L)'
;DLQKMIDKGYFGDEAYLNVELGYLFRSGQADADLKQKRQQEQAQAAAAAPPPKETEEGYSGILRRIRRANDAIADEALSAKIDRLETITAKIFRAVEEDPKKRDRIDTFLNYYLPTTQKLLDSYAEFEAAGVEGENLRQAKARIESTMDLIVKGFEHQLDELYKADALDVDSDIRVMETMLERDTA
;
A
#
# COMPACT_ATOMS: atom_id res chain seq x y z
N ASP A 1 24.99 28.13 31.61
CA ASP A 1 25.70 26.86 31.67
C ASP A 1 24.72 25.70 31.61
N LEU A 2 24.87 24.90 30.58
CA LEU A 2 23.99 23.77 30.29
C LEU A 2 23.95 22.76 31.43
N GLN A 3 25.10 22.48 32.04
CA GLN A 3 25.16 21.56 33.16
C GLN A 3 24.34 22.03 34.37
N LYS A 4 24.38 23.32 34.64
CA LYS A 4 23.54 23.91 35.71
C LYS A 4 22.06 23.84 35.39
N MET A 5 21.71 23.98 34.14
CA MET A 5 20.31 23.83 33.68
C MET A 5 19.84 22.40 33.80
N ILE A 6 20.68 21.46 33.46
CA ILE A 6 20.42 20.02 33.64
C ILE A 6 20.28 19.67 35.11
N ASP A 7 21.19 20.12 35.97
CA ASP A 7 21.15 19.90 37.42
C ASP A 7 19.91 20.49 38.07
N LYS A 8 19.37 21.57 37.49
CA LYS A 8 18.11 22.19 37.89
C LYS A 8 16.87 21.52 37.29
N GLY A 9 17.04 20.51 36.49
CA GLY A 9 15.95 19.80 35.88
C GLY A 9 15.30 20.49 34.68
N TYR A 10 15.89 21.53 34.15
CA TYR A 10 15.35 22.19 32.95
C TYR A 10 15.36 21.34 31.72
N PHE A 11 16.35 20.45 31.63
CA PHE A 11 16.55 19.55 30.51
C PHE A 11 16.42 18.07 30.88
N GLY A 12 16.02 17.81 32.10
CA GLY A 12 15.80 16.46 32.60
C GLY A 12 17.00 15.85 33.30
N ASP A 13 18.12 15.68 32.68
CA ASP A 13 19.30 15.04 33.25
C ASP A 13 20.54 15.15 32.35
N GLU A 14 21.59 14.41 32.74
CA GLU A 14 22.80 14.27 31.92
C GLU A 14 22.53 13.69 30.54
N ALA A 15 21.46 12.95 30.37
CA ALA A 15 21.07 12.42 29.06
C ALA A 15 20.75 13.54 28.06
N TYR A 16 20.25 14.67 28.53
CA TYR A 16 20.02 15.81 27.66
C TYR A 16 21.34 16.43 27.18
N LEU A 17 22.33 16.53 28.05
CA LEU A 17 23.67 16.97 27.66
C LEU A 17 24.27 16.02 26.63
N ASN A 18 24.13 14.73 26.85
CA ASN A 18 24.54 13.71 25.90
C ASN A 18 23.75 13.81 24.59
N VAL A 19 22.48 14.14 24.65
CA VAL A 19 21.67 14.39 23.46
C VAL A 19 22.19 15.61 22.70
N GLU A 20 22.49 16.70 23.39
CA GLU A 20 22.97 17.91 22.73
C GLU A 20 24.38 17.74 22.16
N LEU A 21 25.31 17.23 22.93
CA LEU A 21 26.68 16.98 22.48
C LEU A 21 26.77 15.77 21.55
N GLY A 22 26.05 14.70 21.85
CA GLY A 22 25.96 13.52 21.02
C GLY A 22 25.14 13.75 19.77
N TYR A 23 24.14 14.62 19.82
CA TYR A 23 23.36 15.00 18.66
C TYR A 23 24.20 15.74 17.63
N LEU A 24 25.09 16.64 18.07
CA LEU A 24 26.02 17.32 17.17
C LEU A 24 27.02 16.35 16.50
N PHE A 25 27.40 15.27 17.21
CA PHE A 25 28.37 14.30 16.70
C PHE A 25 27.75 13.02 16.11
N ARG A 26 26.51 12.71 16.44
CA ARG A 26 25.82 11.46 16.06
C ARG A 26 24.51 11.71 15.32
N SER A 27 24.20 12.93 14.95
CA SER A 27 22.91 13.28 14.34
C SER A 27 22.58 12.41 13.14
N GLY A 28 23.55 12.09 12.29
CA GLY A 28 23.36 11.24 11.13
C GLY A 28 23.06 9.79 11.47
N GLN A 29 23.62 9.29 12.56
CA GLN A 29 23.44 7.89 13.00
C GLN A 29 22.16 7.72 13.81
N ALA A 30 21.81 8.69 14.64
CA ALA A 30 20.56 8.70 15.39
C ALA A 30 19.34 8.84 14.47
N ASP A 31 19.44 9.64 13.42
CA ASP A 31 18.39 9.79 12.41
C ASP A 31 18.22 8.51 11.57
N ALA A 32 19.31 7.84 11.25
CA ALA A 32 19.26 6.56 10.55
C ALA A 32 18.64 5.45 11.41
N ASP A 33 19.03 5.38 12.69
CA ASP A 33 18.48 4.43 13.66
C ASP A 33 17.00 4.72 13.93
N LEU A 34 16.59 5.98 14.05
CA LEU A 34 15.20 6.39 14.18
C LEU A 34 14.36 6.07 12.95
N LYS A 35 14.91 6.27 11.77
CA LYS A 35 14.27 5.86 10.51
C LYS A 35 14.10 4.35 10.44
N GLN A 36 15.14 3.61 10.78
CA GLN A 36 15.12 2.16 10.77
C GLN A 36 14.13 1.61 11.81
N LYS A 37 14.11 2.21 13.00
CA LYS A 37 13.16 1.85 14.05
C LYS A 37 11.71 2.17 13.66
N ARG A 38 11.47 3.33 13.06
CA ARG A 38 10.14 3.68 12.53
C ARG A 38 9.71 2.76 11.39
N GLN A 39 10.63 2.38 10.52
CA GLN A 39 10.34 1.42 9.45
C GLN A 39 10.04 0.04 10.01
N GLN A 40 10.77 -0.40 11.04
CA GLN A 40 10.48 -1.66 11.74
C GLN A 40 9.17 -1.61 12.52
N GLU A 41 8.91 -0.52 13.21
CA GLU A 41 7.64 -0.31 13.93
C GLU A 41 6.45 -0.22 12.96
N GLN A 42 6.63 0.43 11.80
CA GLN A 42 5.62 0.47 10.75
C GLN A 42 5.43 -0.90 10.08
N ALA A 43 6.52 -1.64 9.85
CA ALA A 43 6.44 -3.00 9.34
C ALA A 43 5.80 -3.96 10.34
N GLN A 44 6.11 -3.82 11.63
CA GLN A 44 5.50 -4.59 12.71
C GLN A 44 4.06 -4.18 12.97
N ALA A 45 3.75 -2.88 12.89
CA ALA A 45 2.39 -2.39 12.98
C ALA A 45 1.55 -2.82 11.77
N ALA A 46 2.13 -2.85 10.57
CA ALA A 46 1.50 -3.40 9.38
C ALA A 46 1.29 -4.92 9.47
N ALA A 47 2.24 -5.63 10.10
CA ALA A 47 2.13 -7.07 10.34
C ALA A 47 1.19 -7.41 11.52
N ALA A 48 1.05 -6.50 12.48
CA ALA A 48 0.19 -6.63 13.66
C ALA A 48 -1.18 -5.97 13.48
N ALA A 49 -1.37 -5.17 12.43
CA ALA A 49 -2.67 -4.63 12.11
C ALA A 49 -3.62 -5.80 11.82
N PRO A 50 -4.74 -5.93 12.54
CA PRO A 50 -5.72 -6.92 12.16
C PRO A 50 -6.09 -6.65 10.69
N PRO A 51 -6.17 -7.69 9.86
CA PRO A 51 -6.62 -7.50 8.49
C PRO A 51 -7.95 -6.72 8.54
N PRO A 52 -8.18 -5.81 7.58
CA PRO A 52 -9.43 -5.08 7.54
C PRO A 52 -10.56 -6.10 7.71
N LYS A 53 -11.34 -5.90 8.75
CA LYS A 53 -12.42 -6.83 9.10
C LYS A 53 -13.20 -7.14 7.84
N GLU A 54 -13.38 -8.42 7.57
CA GLU A 54 -14.12 -8.97 6.43
C GLU A 54 -15.60 -8.56 6.42
N THR A 55 -15.90 -7.38 6.88
CA THR A 55 -17.21 -6.81 6.79
C THR A 55 -17.30 -6.09 5.45
N GLU A 56 -18.43 -6.18 4.82
CA GLU A 56 -18.75 -5.40 3.61
C GLU A 56 -18.33 -3.92 3.77
N GLU A 57 -18.41 -3.41 4.98
CA GLU A 57 -17.92 -2.07 5.32
C GLU A 57 -16.41 -1.90 5.13
N GLY A 58 -15.60 -2.93 5.38
CA GLY A 58 -14.15 -2.88 5.23
C GLY A 58 -13.73 -2.67 3.78
N TYR A 59 -14.17 -3.53 2.89
CA TYR A 59 -13.84 -3.46 1.46
C TYR A 59 -14.56 -2.29 0.78
N SER A 60 -15.82 -2.09 1.07
CA SER A 60 -16.60 -0.95 0.57
C SER A 60 -16.03 0.39 1.05
N GLY A 61 -15.52 0.43 2.29
CA GLY A 61 -14.86 1.60 2.83
C GLY A 61 -13.57 1.94 2.10
N ILE A 62 -12.77 0.95 1.76
CA ILE A 62 -11.53 1.13 0.99
C ILE A 62 -11.84 1.64 -0.42
N LEU A 63 -12.80 1.04 -1.11
CA LEU A 63 -13.24 1.47 -2.44
C LEU A 63 -13.79 2.89 -2.44
N ARG A 64 -14.55 3.26 -1.42
CA ARG A 64 -15.05 4.63 -1.24
C ARG A 64 -13.94 5.65 -1.04
N ARG A 65 -12.87 5.30 -0.32
CA ARG A 65 -11.71 6.17 -0.14
C ARG A 65 -10.94 6.37 -1.44
N ILE A 66 -10.77 5.32 -2.22
CA ILE A 66 -10.14 5.42 -3.55
C ILE A 66 -10.97 6.32 -4.45
N ARG A 67 -12.28 6.14 -4.48
CA ARG A 67 -13.20 6.99 -5.26
C ARG A 67 -13.17 8.44 -4.81
N ARG A 68 -13.14 8.69 -3.51
CA ARG A 68 -13.05 10.03 -2.94
C ARG A 68 -11.74 10.72 -3.32
N ALA A 69 -10.62 10.01 -3.28
CA ALA A 69 -9.34 10.53 -3.76
C ALA A 69 -9.39 10.84 -5.27
N ASN A 70 -10.01 9.97 -6.06
CA ASN A 70 -10.20 10.16 -7.49
C ASN A 70 -11.03 11.43 -7.80
N ASP A 71 -12.12 11.63 -7.07
CA ASP A 71 -13.00 12.80 -7.25
C ASP A 71 -12.28 14.12 -6.94
N ALA A 72 -11.26 14.09 -6.07
CA ALA A 72 -10.43 15.24 -5.72
C ALA A 72 -9.31 15.52 -6.75
N ILE A 73 -9.09 14.62 -7.71
CA ILE A 73 -8.02 14.74 -8.71
C ILE A 73 -8.62 15.24 -10.04
N ALA A 74 -8.12 16.38 -10.50
CA ALA A 74 -8.62 17.02 -11.73
C ALA A 74 -8.01 16.44 -13.00
N ASP A 75 -6.83 15.80 -12.93
CA ASP A 75 -6.16 15.21 -14.09
C ASP A 75 -6.94 13.99 -14.61
N GLU A 76 -7.45 14.11 -15.84
CA GLU A 76 -8.27 13.07 -16.47
C GLU A 76 -7.47 11.78 -16.75
N ALA A 77 -6.21 11.90 -17.15
CA ALA A 77 -5.35 10.75 -17.42
C ALA A 77 -5.07 9.94 -16.14
N LEU A 78 -4.75 10.63 -15.05
CA LEU A 78 -4.56 10.00 -13.75
C LEU A 78 -5.88 9.42 -13.22
N SER A 79 -6.97 10.16 -13.34
CA SER A 79 -8.30 9.70 -12.95
C SER A 79 -8.71 8.41 -13.66
N ALA A 80 -8.43 8.29 -14.95
CA ALA A 80 -8.69 7.06 -15.70
C ALA A 80 -7.88 5.86 -15.16
N LYS A 81 -6.64 6.08 -14.75
CA LYS A 81 -5.80 5.04 -14.11
C LYS A 81 -6.35 4.64 -12.75
N ILE A 82 -6.84 5.60 -11.97
CA ILE A 82 -7.46 5.34 -10.67
C ILE A 82 -8.79 4.59 -10.85
N ASP A 83 -9.59 4.92 -11.84
CA ASP A 83 -10.80 4.18 -12.19
C ASP A 83 -10.48 2.72 -12.52
N ARG A 84 -9.43 2.48 -13.27
CA ARG A 84 -8.94 1.13 -13.57
C ARG A 84 -8.52 0.40 -12.30
N LEU A 85 -7.78 1.08 -11.43
CA LEU A 85 -7.35 0.55 -10.14
C LEU A 85 -8.53 0.18 -9.25
N GLU A 86 -9.53 1.03 -9.17
CA GLU A 86 -10.77 0.78 -8.42
C GLU A 86 -11.49 -0.46 -8.94
N THR A 87 -11.61 -0.59 -10.26
CA THR A 87 -12.25 -1.74 -10.91
C THR A 87 -11.52 -3.04 -10.59
N ILE A 88 -10.20 -3.05 -10.69
CA ILE A 88 -9.38 -4.24 -10.38
C ILE A 88 -9.49 -4.59 -8.89
N THR A 89 -9.42 -3.59 -8.02
CA THR A 89 -9.54 -3.79 -6.57
C THR A 89 -10.90 -4.39 -6.20
N ALA A 90 -11.97 -3.89 -6.81
CA ALA A 90 -13.31 -4.43 -6.61
C ALA A 90 -13.41 -5.90 -7.06
N LYS A 91 -12.79 -6.25 -8.16
CA LYS A 91 -12.72 -7.64 -8.65
C LYS A 91 -11.93 -8.55 -7.70
N ILE A 92 -10.82 -8.07 -7.16
CA ILE A 92 -10.03 -8.80 -6.16
C ILE A 92 -10.88 -9.08 -4.91
N PHE A 93 -11.55 -8.07 -4.38
CA PHE A 93 -12.41 -8.23 -3.20
C PHE A 93 -13.55 -9.19 -3.44
N ARG A 94 -14.18 -9.10 -4.60
CA ARG A 94 -15.26 -10.03 -5.00
C ARG A 94 -14.75 -11.46 -5.10
N ALA A 95 -13.59 -11.70 -5.68
CA ALA A 95 -12.99 -13.01 -5.78
C ALA A 95 -12.72 -13.63 -4.40
N VAL A 96 -12.28 -12.82 -3.44
CA VAL A 96 -12.03 -13.25 -2.05
C VAL A 96 -13.32 -13.50 -1.29
N GLU A 97 -14.38 -12.71 -1.54
CA GLU A 97 -15.69 -12.92 -0.94
C GLU A 97 -16.35 -14.23 -1.45
N GLU A 98 -16.19 -14.52 -2.73
CA GLU A 98 -16.70 -15.75 -3.34
C GLU A 98 -15.92 -16.99 -2.90
N ASP A 99 -14.62 -16.86 -2.68
CA ASP A 99 -13.74 -17.93 -2.19
C ASP A 99 -12.80 -17.41 -1.10
N PRO A 100 -13.18 -17.53 0.17
CA PRO A 100 -12.38 -17.05 1.31
C PRO A 100 -10.97 -17.66 1.41
N LYS A 101 -10.74 -18.81 0.78
CA LYS A 101 -9.41 -19.45 0.73
C LYS A 101 -8.38 -18.62 -0.06
N LYS A 102 -8.85 -17.79 -0.98
CA LYS A 102 -8.01 -16.89 -1.78
C LYS A 102 -7.42 -15.73 -0.97
N ARG A 103 -7.98 -15.44 0.20
CA ARG A 103 -7.55 -14.33 1.04
C ARG A 103 -6.08 -14.39 1.43
N ASP A 104 -5.56 -15.56 1.78
CA ASP A 104 -4.16 -15.72 2.18
C ASP A 104 -3.19 -15.31 1.06
N ARG A 105 -3.63 -15.40 -0.19
CA ARG A 105 -2.84 -15.02 -1.36
C ARG A 105 -2.74 -13.52 -1.56
N ILE A 106 -3.64 -12.74 -0.97
CA ILE A 106 -3.68 -11.28 -1.10
C ILE A 106 -3.26 -10.53 0.17
N ASP A 107 -2.65 -11.21 1.12
CA ASP A 107 -2.21 -10.57 2.38
C ASP A 107 -1.26 -9.41 2.13
N THR A 108 -0.27 -9.58 1.28
CA THR A 108 0.66 -8.50 0.91
C THR A 108 -0.06 -7.38 0.16
N PHE A 109 -1.01 -7.71 -0.68
CA PHE A 109 -1.85 -6.74 -1.38
C PHE A 109 -2.66 -5.89 -0.39
N LEU A 110 -3.36 -6.54 0.55
CA LEU A 110 -4.20 -5.87 1.54
C LEU A 110 -3.42 -5.06 2.56
N ASN A 111 -2.27 -5.56 2.98
CA ASN A 111 -1.51 -4.97 4.09
C ASN A 111 -0.44 -3.98 3.63
N TYR A 112 0.00 -4.06 2.38
CA TYR A 112 1.07 -3.20 1.88
C TYR A 112 0.70 -2.45 0.60
N TYR A 113 0.37 -3.13 -0.49
CA TYR A 113 0.16 -2.47 -1.78
C TYR A 113 -1.04 -1.53 -1.78
N LEU A 114 -2.16 -1.97 -1.23
CA LEU A 114 -3.39 -1.19 -1.21
C LEU A 114 -3.29 0.04 -0.29
N PRO A 115 -2.85 -0.10 0.98
CA PRO A 115 -2.69 1.05 1.87
C PRO A 115 -1.65 2.05 1.37
N THR A 116 -0.55 1.58 0.79
CA THR A 116 0.50 2.45 0.23
C THR A 116 -0.02 3.21 -0.98
N THR A 117 -0.73 2.54 -1.87
CA THR A 117 -1.36 3.18 -3.04
C THR A 117 -2.36 4.25 -2.60
N GLN A 118 -3.20 3.95 -1.63
CA GLN A 118 -4.15 4.91 -1.08
C GLN A 118 -3.45 6.13 -0.51
N LYS A 119 -2.36 5.93 0.23
CA LYS A 119 -1.55 7.03 0.77
C LYS A 119 -0.97 7.91 -0.34
N LEU A 120 -0.48 7.32 -1.43
CA LEU A 120 0.03 8.06 -2.58
C LEU A 120 -1.06 8.89 -3.25
N LEU A 121 -2.25 8.34 -3.41
CA LEU A 121 -3.40 9.04 -3.99
C LEU A 121 -3.89 10.17 -3.10
N ASP A 122 -3.97 9.96 -1.80
CA ASP A 122 -4.34 10.98 -0.82
C ASP A 122 -3.32 12.12 -0.82
N SER A 123 -2.03 11.80 -0.90
CA SER A 123 -0.95 12.80 -1.00
C SER A 123 -1.04 13.60 -2.28
N TYR A 124 -1.34 12.95 -3.40
CA TYR A 124 -1.52 13.64 -4.68
C TYR A 124 -2.68 14.62 -4.62
N ALA A 125 -3.83 14.18 -4.09
CA ALA A 125 -5.01 15.03 -3.92
C ALA A 125 -4.73 16.23 -3.00
N GLU A 126 -3.99 16.01 -1.92
CA GLU A 126 -3.57 17.06 -1.00
C GLU A 126 -2.65 18.07 -1.69
N PHE A 127 -1.69 17.62 -2.49
CA PHE A 127 -0.80 18.51 -3.23
C PHE A 127 -1.55 19.36 -4.26
N GLU A 128 -2.54 18.79 -4.94
CA GLU A 128 -3.41 19.56 -5.85
C GLU A 128 -4.24 20.60 -5.09
N ALA A 129 -4.83 20.22 -3.97
CA ALA A 129 -5.66 21.11 -3.16
C ALA A 129 -4.85 22.26 -2.57
N ALA A 130 -3.59 22.04 -2.22
CA ALA A 130 -2.71 23.07 -1.70
C ALA A 130 -2.39 24.18 -2.72
N GLY A 131 -2.50 23.88 -4.02
CA GLY A 131 -2.29 24.84 -5.09
C GLY A 131 -0.87 25.43 -5.15
N VAL A 132 0.09 24.77 -4.50
CA VAL A 132 1.48 25.24 -4.44
C VAL A 132 2.24 24.73 -5.66
N GLU A 133 2.74 25.67 -6.47
CA GLU A 133 3.55 25.37 -7.66
C GLU A 133 5.06 25.26 -7.33
N GLY A 134 5.41 24.55 -6.25
CA GLY A 134 6.79 24.28 -5.91
C GLY A 134 7.39 23.16 -6.74
N GLU A 135 8.69 23.24 -7.00
CA GLU A 135 9.42 22.21 -7.75
C GLU A 135 9.33 20.83 -7.07
N ASN A 136 9.44 20.80 -5.74
CA ASN A 136 9.35 19.55 -4.99
C ASN A 136 7.97 18.88 -5.11
N LEU A 137 6.89 19.65 -5.09
CA LEU A 137 5.52 19.15 -5.26
C LEU A 137 5.29 18.68 -6.70
N ARG A 138 5.81 19.40 -7.66
CA ARG A 138 5.72 19.04 -9.08
C ARG A 138 6.42 17.71 -9.35
N GLN A 139 7.63 17.53 -8.81
CA GLN A 139 8.38 16.29 -8.92
C GLN A 139 7.68 15.12 -8.20
N ALA A 140 7.16 15.35 -7.01
CA ALA A 140 6.41 14.33 -6.26
C ALA A 140 5.15 13.87 -7.03
N LYS A 141 4.38 14.81 -7.57
CA LYS A 141 3.21 14.52 -8.41
C LYS A 141 3.58 13.73 -9.66
N ALA A 142 4.64 14.14 -10.36
CA ALA A 142 5.13 13.46 -11.55
C ALA A 142 5.57 12.01 -11.25
N ARG A 143 6.21 11.78 -10.11
CA ARG A 143 6.60 10.43 -9.69
C ARG A 143 5.39 9.56 -9.36
N ILE A 144 4.39 10.11 -8.70
CA ILE A 144 3.15 9.39 -8.43
C ILE A 144 2.47 9.00 -9.76
N GLU A 145 2.35 9.92 -10.68
CA GLU A 145 1.77 9.67 -12.00
C GLU A 145 2.49 8.57 -12.78
N SER A 146 3.83 8.64 -12.82
CA SER A 146 4.64 7.63 -13.52
C SER A 146 4.59 6.26 -12.84
N THR A 147 4.46 6.22 -11.52
CA THR A 147 4.36 4.99 -10.74
C THR A 147 2.99 4.33 -10.89
N MET A 148 1.93 5.10 -11.18
CA MET A 148 0.57 4.57 -11.31
C MET A 148 0.44 3.47 -12.36
N ASP A 149 1.15 3.55 -13.47
CA ASP A 149 1.13 2.50 -14.49
C ASP A 149 1.67 1.17 -13.94
N LEU A 150 2.73 1.22 -13.15
CA LEU A 150 3.29 0.05 -12.47
C LEU A 150 2.35 -0.49 -11.41
N ILE A 151 1.69 0.39 -10.67
CA ILE A 151 0.71 0.02 -9.63
C ILE A 151 -0.47 -0.72 -10.28
N VAL A 152 -1.02 -0.18 -11.35
CA VAL A 152 -2.13 -0.81 -12.08
C VAL A 152 -1.73 -2.19 -12.59
N LYS A 153 -0.55 -2.32 -13.19
CA LYS A 153 -0.02 -3.63 -13.64
C LYS A 153 0.17 -4.60 -12.49
N GLY A 154 0.67 -4.11 -11.35
CA GLY A 154 0.83 -4.92 -10.16
C GLY A 154 -0.50 -5.43 -9.61
N PHE A 155 -1.53 -4.61 -9.63
CA PHE A 155 -2.89 -4.99 -9.21
C PHE A 155 -3.52 -5.99 -10.19
N GLU A 156 -3.34 -5.79 -11.49
CA GLU A 156 -3.76 -6.76 -12.51
C GLU A 156 -3.09 -8.12 -12.30
N HIS A 157 -1.81 -8.12 -11.98
CA HIS A 157 -1.08 -9.34 -11.66
C HIS A 157 -1.63 -10.03 -10.41
N GLN A 158 -1.96 -9.28 -9.35
CA GLN A 158 -2.58 -9.84 -8.15
C GLN A 158 -3.92 -10.50 -8.46
N LEU A 159 -4.74 -9.89 -9.29
CA LEU A 159 -6.01 -10.46 -9.72
C LEU A 159 -5.81 -11.75 -10.53
N ASP A 160 -4.87 -11.75 -11.46
CA ASP A 160 -4.53 -12.93 -12.26
C ASP A 160 -4.04 -14.11 -11.40
N GLU A 161 -3.18 -13.83 -10.43
CA GLU A 161 -2.68 -14.85 -9.49
C GLU A 161 -3.81 -15.48 -8.65
N LEU A 162 -4.89 -14.76 -8.35
CA LEU A 162 -6.03 -15.33 -7.63
C LEU A 162 -6.74 -16.42 -8.43
N TYR A 163 -6.74 -16.35 -9.74
CA TYR A 163 -7.39 -17.33 -10.62
C TYR A 163 -6.46 -18.41 -11.16
N LYS A 164 -5.18 -18.37 -10.81
CA LYS A 164 -4.18 -19.31 -11.29
C LYS A 164 -4.53 -20.77 -10.95
N ALA A 165 -4.96 -21.05 -9.74
CA ALA A 165 -5.37 -22.38 -9.33
C ALA A 165 -6.61 -22.84 -10.09
N ASP A 166 -7.60 -21.97 -10.26
CA ASP A 166 -8.82 -22.26 -10.99
C ASP A 166 -8.52 -22.55 -12.47
N ALA A 167 -7.60 -21.81 -13.08
CA ALA A 167 -7.17 -22.05 -14.46
C ALA A 167 -6.48 -23.41 -14.62
N LEU A 168 -5.64 -23.81 -13.65
CA LEU A 168 -4.99 -25.12 -13.65
C LEU A 168 -6.00 -26.25 -13.47
N ASP A 169 -7.02 -26.09 -12.64
CA ASP A 169 -8.09 -27.05 -12.45
C ASP A 169 -8.89 -27.26 -13.74
N VAL A 170 -9.26 -26.16 -14.40
CA VAL A 170 -9.95 -26.19 -15.70
C VAL A 170 -9.11 -26.91 -16.77
N ASP A 171 -7.80 -26.63 -16.84
CA ASP A 171 -6.90 -27.28 -17.78
C ASP A 171 -6.82 -28.79 -17.53
N SER A 172 -6.78 -29.20 -16.26
CA SER A 172 -6.80 -30.60 -15.86
C SER A 172 -8.11 -31.32 -16.27
N ASP A 173 -9.24 -30.65 -16.03
CA ASP A 173 -10.56 -31.17 -16.42
C ASP A 173 -10.70 -31.32 -17.93
N ILE A 174 -10.18 -30.35 -18.69
CA ILE A 174 -10.16 -30.42 -20.17
C ILE A 174 -9.35 -31.61 -20.64
N ARG A 175 -8.16 -31.85 -20.10
CA ARG A 175 -7.30 -32.99 -20.46
C ARG A 175 -7.98 -34.34 -20.19
N VAL A 176 -8.66 -34.45 -19.05
CA VAL A 176 -9.43 -35.65 -18.71
C VAL A 176 -10.56 -35.85 -19.73
N MET A 177 -11.30 -34.80 -20.04
CA MET A 177 -12.40 -34.83 -21.00
C MET A 177 -11.90 -35.23 -22.42
N GLU A 178 -10.81 -34.63 -22.89
CA GLU A 178 -10.18 -34.96 -24.17
C GLU A 178 -9.81 -36.44 -24.24
N THR A 179 -9.19 -36.96 -23.18
CA THR A 179 -8.82 -38.40 -23.11
C THR A 179 -10.04 -39.31 -23.17
N MET A 180 -11.11 -38.93 -22.47
CA MET A 180 -12.35 -39.73 -22.50
C MET A 180 -13.03 -39.68 -23.86
N LEU A 181 -13.10 -38.52 -24.49
CA LEU A 181 -13.67 -38.35 -25.83
C LEU A 181 -12.91 -39.12 -26.88
N GLU A 182 -11.56 -39.14 -26.82
CA GLU A 182 -10.72 -39.92 -27.70
C GLU A 182 -10.98 -41.42 -27.57
N ARG A 183 -11.21 -41.94 -26.37
CA ARG A 183 -11.59 -43.35 -26.14
C ARG A 183 -12.95 -43.69 -26.71
N ASP A 184 -13.91 -42.79 -26.57
CA ASP A 184 -15.28 -43.03 -27.02
C ASP A 184 -15.43 -42.93 -28.53
N THR A 185 -14.51 -42.21 -29.20
CA THR A 185 -14.50 -42.03 -30.65
C THR A 185 -13.57 -43.00 -31.39
N ALA A 186 -12.78 -43.76 -30.67
CA ALA A 186 -11.92 -44.80 -31.23
C ALA A 186 -12.72 -46.14 -31.46
#